data_f2c2aecd8008389c94b9b61dcbf49014
#
_entry.id   f2c2aecd8008389c94b9b61dcbf49014
#
_cell.length_a   1.000
_cell.length_b   1.000
_cell.length_c   1.000
_cell.angle_alpha   90.00
_cell.angle_beta   90.00
_cell.angle_gamma   90.00
#
_symmetry.space_group_name_H-M   'P 1'
#
loop_
_entity.id
_entity.type
_entity.pdbx_description
1 polymer ?
#
loop_
_entity_poly.entity_id
_entity_poly.type
_entity_poly.pdbx_seq_one_letter_code
_entity_poly.pdbx_strand_id
1 'polypeptide(L)'
;MGARRYVRNRDTSLTAPIRCRTYALFSALLASPHDLETGAPLCDAGWTDEVRPYGIDLAGLGSAYAGTGWRSQARDYSALFEVGDSGPPVAIREQQQFKDLPGVREELVRFYEFFGYLLSERYAWAPDHLSVILEFTHFLCYRESSARRDILSYQLAQLDFVSRHLINWTPVLVERIDAARPGS
;
A
#
# COMPACT_ATOMS: atom_id res chain seq x y z
N MET A 1 -16.65 -20.11 6.45
CA MET A 1 -16.20 -21.34 5.77
C MET A 1 -15.54 -21.07 4.40
N GLY A 2 -15.93 -20.02 3.65
CA GLY A 2 -15.39 -19.68 2.33
C GLY A 2 -13.92 -19.20 2.31
N ALA A 3 -13.49 -18.38 3.26
CA ALA A 3 -12.14 -17.81 3.30
C ALA A 3 -11.03 -18.88 3.41
N ARG A 4 -11.20 -19.87 4.29
CA ARG A 4 -10.22 -20.98 4.43
C ARG A 4 -10.06 -21.83 3.16
N ARG A 5 -11.14 -21.99 2.37
CA ARG A 5 -11.09 -22.74 1.11
C ARG A 5 -10.36 -21.96 0.03
N TYR A 6 -10.58 -20.65 -0.04
CA TYR A 6 -9.89 -19.75 -0.97
C TYR A 6 -8.37 -19.74 -0.73
N VAL A 7 -7.96 -19.61 0.54
CA VAL A 7 -6.55 -19.54 0.91
C VAL A 7 -5.81 -20.86 0.70
N ARG A 8 -6.47 -22.02 0.92
CA ARG A 8 -5.87 -23.35 0.70
C ARG A 8 -5.45 -23.63 -0.74
N ASN A 9 -6.06 -22.96 -1.71
CA ASN A 9 -5.76 -23.16 -3.13
C ASN A 9 -4.72 -22.15 -3.66
N ARG A 10 -4.19 -21.26 -2.79
CA ARG A 10 -3.20 -20.29 -3.18
C ARG A 10 -1.79 -20.88 -3.07
N ASP A 11 -1.10 -21.00 -4.20
CA ASP A 11 0.29 -21.42 -4.21
C ASP A 11 1.20 -20.27 -3.76
N THR A 12 1.83 -20.43 -2.60
CA THR A 12 2.75 -19.47 -2.01
C THR A 12 3.98 -19.25 -2.90
N SER A 13 4.55 -20.31 -3.46
CA SER A 13 5.78 -20.24 -4.25
C SER A 13 5.58 -19.42 -5.53
N LEU A 14 4.40 -19.50 -6.12
CA LEU A 14 4.06 -18.78 -7.34
C LEU A 14 3.61 -17.33 -7.09
N THR A 15 2.85 -17.09 -6.03
CA THR A 15 2.15 -15.81 -5.88
C THR A 15 2.73 -14.89 -4.81
N ALA A 16 3.37 -15.41 -3.76
CA ALA A 16 3.89 -14.58 -2.69
C ALA A 16 5.03 -13.65 -3.13
N PRO A 17 6.01 -14.08 -3.95
CA PRO A 17 7.06 -13.19 -4.42
C PRO A 17 6.53 -11.99 -5.22
N ILE A 18 5.56 -12.21 -6.11
CA ILE A 18 4.95 -11.15 -6.93
C ILE A 18 4.20 -10.17 -6.04
N ARG A 19 3.34 -10.67 -5.14
CA ARG A 19 2.58 -9.83 -4.21
C ARG A 19 3.52 -9.03 -3.30
N CYS A 20 4.56 -9.66 -2.79
CA CYS A 20 5.57 -9.04 -1.96
C CYS A 20 6.19 -7.82 -2.66
N ARG A 21 6.67 -7.99 -3.90
CA ARG A 21 7.25 -6.91 -4.71
C ARG A 21 6.24 -5.82 -5.04
N THR A 22 5.02 -6.22 -5.40
CA THR A 22 3.95 -5.27 -5.76
C THR A 22 3.60 -4.36 -4.58
N TYR A 23 3.39 -4.92 -3.39
CA TYR A 23 3.09 -4.11 -2.21
C TYR A 23 4.27 -3.23 -1.78
N ALA A 24 5.51 -3.71 -1.87
CA ALA A 24 6.70 -2.89 -1.60
C ALA A 24 6.79 -1.70 -2.55
N LEU A 25 6.56 -1.93 -3.85
CA LEU A 25 6.59 -0.87 -4.86
C LEU A 25 5.53 0.20 -4.56
N PHE A 26 4.27 -0.20 -4.40
CA PHE A 26 3.20 0.76 -4.15
C PHE A 26 3.34 1.46 -2.79
N SER A 27 3.87 0.79 -1.77
CA SER A 27 4.23 1.43 -0.51
C SER A 27 5.23 2.57 -0.74
N ALA A 28 6.31 2.30 -1.49
CA ALA A 28 7.32 3.30 -1.80
C ALA A 28 6.77 4.46 -2.67
N LEU A 29 5.94 4.16 -3.68
CA LEU A 29 5.36 5.16 -4.56
C LEU A 29 4.37 6.10 -3.87
N LEU A 30 3.67 5.60 -2.86
CA LEU A 30 2.64 6.33 -2.12
C LEU A 30 3.16 6.92 -0.80
N ALA A 31 4.43 6.68 -0.45
CA ALA A 31 5.10 7.39 0.63
C ALA A 31 5.29 8.87 0.27
N SER A 32 5.33 9.74 1.29
CA SER A 32 5.62 11.15 1.04
C SER A 32 6.99 11.30 0.38
N PRO A 33 7.09 11.97 -0.77
CA PRO A 33 8.39 12.22 -1.42
C PRO A 33 9.34 13.05 -0.58
N HIS A 34 8.82 13.78 0.42
CA HIS A 34 9.64 14.53 1.38
C HIS A 34 10.39 13.60 2.33
N ASP A 35 9.92 12.36 2.49
CA ASP A 35 10.50 11.36 3.35
C ASP A 35 11.55 10.49 2.64
N LEU A 36 11.61 10.55 1.32
CA LEU A 36 12.52 9.75 0.50
C LEU A 36 13.76 10.59 0.16
N GLU A 37 14.93 10.17 0.65
CA GLU A 37 16.22 10.80 0.29
C GLU A 37 16.59 10.56 -1.17
N THR A 38 16.01 9.54 -1.81
CA THR A 38 16.24 9.21 -3.22
C THR A 38 14.96 8.63 -3.81
N GLY A 39 14.62 9.05 -5.03
CA GLY A 39 13.47 8.52 -5.77
C GLY A 39 13.48 6.99 -5.77
N ALA A 40 12.35 6.39 -5.43
CA ALA A 40 12.21 4.94 -5.37
C ALA A 40 12.69 4.30 -6.68
N PRO A 41 13.48 3.24 -6.64
CA PRO A 41 13.86 2.52 -7.85
C PRO A 41 12.62 1.85 -8.43
N LEU A 42 12.00 2.52 -9.39
CA LEU A 42 10.77 2.07 -10.03
C LEU A 42 10.95 0.93 -10.99
N CYS A 43 12.14 0.54 -11.33
CA CYS A 43 12.30 -0.41 -12.42
C CYS A 43 13.53 -1.29 -12.26
N ASP A 44 13.33 -2.44 -11.67
CA ASP A 44 13.98 -3.62 -12.21
C ASP A 44 13.04 -4.19 -13.30
N ALA A 45 13.44 -4.07 -14.57
CA ALA A 45 12.61 -4.43 -15.72
C ALA A 45 12.18 -5.92 -15.74
N GLY A 46 12.81 -6.75 -14.88
CA GLY A 46 12.64 -8.20 -14.91
C GLY A 46 11.27 -8.72 -14.46
N TRP A 47 10.48 -7.96 -13.73
CA TRP A 47 9.17 -8.42 -13.22
C TRP A 47 7.96 -7.72 -13.85
N THR A 48 8.18 -6.85 -14.82
CA THR A 48 7.12 -6.14 -15.54
C THR A 48 6.10 -7.11 -16.15
N ASP A 49 6.58 -8.21 -16.74
CA ASP A 49 5.72 -9.22 -17.36
C ASP A 49 4.97 -10.08 -16.33
N GLU A 50 5.54 -10.27 -15.13
CA GLU A 50 4.92 -11.04 -14.06
C GLU A 50 3.69 -10.36 -13.48
N VAL A 51 3.66 -9.02 -13.46
CA VAL A 51 2.54 -8.25 -12.88
C VAL A 51 1.49 -7.82 -13.91
N ARG A 52 1.81 -7.87 -15.21
CA ARG A 52 0.88 -7.53 -16.29
C ARG A 52 -0.44 -8.29 -16.23
N PRO A 53 -0.50 -9.60 -15.90
CA PRO A 53 -1.77 -10.33 -15.77
C PRO A 53 -2.70 -9.78 -14.69
N TYR A 54 -2.16 -8.99 -13.76
CA TYR A 54 -2.93 -8.30 -12.71
C TYR A 54 -3.37 -6.88 -13.10
N GLY A 55 -3.20 -6.48 -14.36
CA GLY A 55 -3.55 -5.16 -14.86
C GLY A 55 -2.57 -4.05 -14.47
N ILE A 56 -1.37 -4.39 -14.03
CA ILE A 56 -0.37 -3.42 -13.58
C ILE A 56 0.59 -3.12 -14.74
N ASP A 57 0.55 -1.88 -15.25
CA ASP A 57 1.48 -1.37 -16.26
C ASP A 57 2.68 -0.67 -15.60
N LEU A 58 3.69 -1.44 -15.25
CA LEU A 58 4.92 -0.88 -14.65
C LEU A 58 5.75 -0.06 -15.63
N ALA A 59 5.68 -0.34 -16.93
CA ALA A 59 6.42 0.42 -17.92
C ALA A 59 5.84 1.82 -18.08
N GLY A 60 4.49 1.93 -18.13
CA GLY A 60 3.79 3.21 -18.12
C GLY A 60 4.03 4.00 -16.86
N LEU A 61 3.95 3.36 -15.69
CA LEU A 61 4.28 3.98 -14.39
C LEU A 61 5.72 4.49 -14.35
N GLY A 62 6.69 3.68 -14.78
CA GLY A 62 8.11 4.07 -14.82
C GLY A 62 8.35 5.25 -15.74
N SER A 63 7.72 5.28 -16.91
CA SER A 63 7.82 6.39 -17.85
C SER A 63 7.22 7.68 -17.30
N ALA A 64 6.05 7.60 -16.67
CA ALA A 64 5.39 8.75 -16.04
C ALA A 64 6.23 9.30 -14.88
N TYR A 65 6.79 8.42 -14.05
CA TYR A 65 7.62 8.80 -12.91
C TYR A 65 8.93 9.45 -13.36
N ALA A 66 9.63 8.86 -14.33
CA ALA A 66 10.89 9.38 -14.85
C ALA A 66 10.74 10.74 -15.58
N GLY A 67 9.58 10.97 -16.20
CA GLY A 67 9.26 12.24 -16.87
C GLY A 67 8.98 13.39 -15.90
N THR A 68 8.78 13.13 -14.62
CA THR A 68 8.43 14.13 -13.61
C THR A 68 9.57 14.27 -12.61
N GLY A 69 10.19 15.45 -12.52
CA GLY A 69 11.26 15.70 -11.55
C GLY A 69 10.74 15.60 -10.10
N TRP A 70 11.59 15.11 -9.18
CA TRP A 70 11.20 14.86 -7.78
C TRP A 70 10.56 16.07 -7.07
N ARG A 71 11.01 17.30 -7.38
CA ARG A 71 10.42 18.53 -6.82
C ARG A 71 8.98 18.75 -7.27
N SER A 72 8.66 18.42 -8.51
CA SER A 72 7.29 18.48 -9.00
C SER A 72 6.44 17.41 -8.33
N GLN A 73 6.95 16.17 -8.22
CA GLN A 73 6.26 15.08 -7.53
C GLN A 73 5.97 15.45 -6.08
N ALA A 74 6.96 16.00 -5.35
CA ALA A 74 6.80 16.42 -3.95
C ALA A 74 5.73 17.52 -3.81
N ARG A 75 5.76 18.51 -4.70
CA ARG A 75 4.77 19.60 -4.70
C ARG A 75 3.36 19.07 -4.99
N ASP A 76 3.23 18.21 -6.02
CA ASP A 76 1.94 17.70 -6.46
C ASP A 76 1.37 16.73 -5.42
N TYR A 77 2.24 15.93 -4.76
CA TYR A 77 1.87 15.09 -3.63
C TYR A 77 1.34 15.93 -2.44
N SER A 78 2.08 16.96 -2.04
CA SER A 78 1.66 17.83 -0.95
C SER A 78 0.35 18.55 -1.27
N ALA A 79 0.20 19.06 -2.48
CA ALA A 79 -1.03 19.74 -2.91
C ALA A 79 -2.25 18.79 -2.91
N LEU A 80 -2.06 17.51 -3.17
CA LEU A 80 -3.14 16.53 -3.23
C LEU A 80 -3.46 15.90 -1.87
N PHE A 81 -2.43 15.54 -1.09
CA PHE A 81 -2.58 14.68 0.08
C PHE A 81 -2.25 15.34 1.43
N GLU A 82 -1.60 16.52 1.45
CA GLU A 82 -1.10 17.09 2.70
C GLU A 82 -1.67 18.47 3.00
N VAL A 83 -1.85 19.33 2.02
CA VAL A 83 -2.16 20.76 2.21
C VAL A 83 -3.53 21.12 1.64
N GLY A 84 -4.32 21.86 2.44
CA GLY A 84 -5.59 22.45 2.04
C GLY A 84 -6.24 23.22 3.21
N ASP A 85 -7.04 24.22 2.91
CA ASP A 85 -7.66 25.13 3.90
C ASP A 85 -8.56 24.39 4.91
N SER A 86 -9.18 23.28 4.48
CA SER A 86 -10.07 22.44 5.32
C SER A 86 -9.54 21.00 5.45
N GLY A 87 -8.25 20.81 5.24
CA GLY A 87 -7.58 19.50 5.13
C GLY A 87 -7.20 19.17 3.69
N PRO A 88 -6.47 18.06 3.46
CA PRO A 88 -6.03 17.69 2.13
C PRO A 88 -7.23 17.44 1.19
N PRO A 89 -7.12 17.80 -0.12
CA PRO A 89 -8.15 17.52 -1.12
C PRO A 89 -8.53 16.04 -1.19
N VAL A 90 -7.53 15.18 -1.06
CA VAL A 90 -7.69 13.71 -1.06
C VAL A 90 -7.06 13.13 0.20
N ALA A 91 -7.85 12.45 1.00
CA ALA A 91 -7.35 11.80 2.21
C ALA A 91 -6.63 10.49 1.85
N ILE A 92 -5.31 10.42 2.12
CA ILE A 92 -4.49 9.20 1.91
C ILE A 92 -4.39 8.33 3.17
N ARG A 93 -5.04 8.72 4.24
CA ARG A 93 -5.06 8.01 5.52
C ARG A 93 -6.41 7.38 5.75
N GLU A 94 -6.42 6.12 6.20
CA GLU A 94 -7.65 5.33 6.39
C GLU A 94 -8.62 6.00 7.37
N GLN A 95 -8.15 6.47 8.54
CA GLN A 95 -8.99 7.12 9.54
C GLN A 95 -9.72 8.35 8.98
N GLN A 96 -9.13 9.05 8.01
CA GLN A 96 -9.75 10.22 7.38
C GLN A 96 -10.88 9.85 6.41
N GLN A 97 -10.92 8.60 5.93
CA GLN A 97 -12.03 8.10 5.10
C GLN A 97 -13.26 7.75 5.95
N PHE A 98 -13.02 7.31 7.18
CA PHE A 98 -14.05 6.81 8.10
C PHE A 98 -14.14 7.70 9.34
N LYS A 99 -14.55 8.97 9.14
CA LYS A 99 -14.61 9.98 10.22
C LYS A 99 -15.43 9.53 11.44
N ASP A 100 -16.43 8.67 11.22
CA ASP A 100 -17.34 8.19 12.25
C ASP A 100 -16.95 6.82 12.86
N LEU A 101 -15.83 6.22 12.41
CA LEU A 101 -15.33 4.94 12.93
C LEU A 101 -14.11 5.19 13.83
N PRO A 102 -14.29 5.27 15.15
CA PRO A 102 -13.15 5.34 16.06
C PRO A 102 -12.41 4.01 16.10
N GLY A 103 -11.11 4.06 16.37
CA GLY A 103 -10.33 2.86 16.65
C GLY A 103 -9.60 2.23 15.46
N VAL A 104 -9.70 2.80 14.25
CA VAL A 104 -8.98 2.28 13.06
C VAL A 104 -7.46 2.23 13.31
N ARG A 105 -6.89 3.28 13.87
CA ARG A 105 -5.45 3.35 14.13
C ARG A 105 -5.00 2.35 15.20
N GLU A 106 -5.79 2.20 16.24
CA GLU A 106 -5.55 1.23 17.32
C GLU A 106 -5.68 -0.21 16.80
N GLU A 107 -6.60 -0.48 15.88
CA GLU A 107 -6.73 -1.79 15.24
C GLU A 107 -5.50 -2.10 14.39
N LEU A 108 -5.03 -1.16 13.57
CA LEU A 108 -3.82 -1.30 12.77
C LEU A 108 -2.58 -1.57 13.64
N VAL A 109 -2.39 -0.78 14.71
CA VAL A 109 -1.25 -0.96 15.62
C VAL A 109 -1.29 -2.34 16.26
N ARG A 110 -2.46 -2.84 16.67
CA ARG A 110 -2.59 -4.22 17.21
C ARG A 110 -2.22 -5.29 16.18
N PHE A 111 -2.57 -5.10 14.91
CA PHE A 111 -2.11 -5.99 13.84
C PHE A 111 -0.59 -5.98 13.71
N TYR A 112 0.02 -4.78 13.70
CA TYR A 112 1.47 -4.63 13.60
C TYR A 112 2.20 -5.33 14.76
N GLU A 113 1.77 -5.06 15.98
CA GLU A 113 2.33 -5.67 17.19
C GLU A 113 2.17 -7.20 17.20
N PHE A 114 0.97 -7.70 16.84
CA PHE A 114 0.68 -9.13 16.84
C PHE A 114 1.60 -9.92 15.90
N PHE A 115 1.95 -9.35 14.75
CA PHE A 115 2.84 -9.99 13.79
C PHE A 115 4.33 -9.61 13.98
N GLY A 116 4.64 -8.78 14.96
CA GLY A 116 6.01 -8.32 15.24
C GLY A 116 6.54 -7.37 14.16
N TYR A 117 5.65 -6.62 13.50
CA TYR A 117 6.04 -5.55 12.60
C TYR A 117 6.36 -4.29 13.41
N LEU A 118 7.59 -3.81 13.27
CA LEU A 118 8.06 -2.61 13.96
C LEU A 118 7.81 -1.39 13.07
N LEU A 119 6.84 -0.60 13.46
CA LEU A 119 6.59 0.68 12.81
C LEU A 119 7.77 1.63 13.07
N SER A 120 8.32 2.20 12.01
CA SER A 120 9.36 3.22 12.13
C SER A 120 8.85 4.43 12.92
N GLU A 121 9.70 5.01 13.78
CA GLU A 121 9.38 6.24 14.53
C GLU A 121 8.89 7.37 13.62
N ARG A 122 9.41 7.44 12.41
CA ARG A 122 9.01 8.39 11.37
C ARG A 122 7.51 8.30 11.03
N TYR A 123 6.92 7.11 11.07
CA TYR A 123 5.52 6.86 10.73
C TYR A 123 4.64 6.58 11.96
N ALA A 124 5.18 6.64 13.18
CA ALA A 124 4.44 6.38 14.40
C ALA A 124 3.21 7.29 14.58
N TRP A 125 3.25 8.48 14.01
CA TRP A 125 2.14 9.43 14.01
C TRP A 125 1.03 9.11 12.99
N ALA A 126 1.32 8.27 11.98
CA ALA A 126 0.42 7.93 10.88
C ALA A 126 0.41 6.43 10.53
N PRO A 127 0.08 5.53 11.48
CA PRO A 127 0.04 4.09 11.23
C PRO A 127 -1.01 3.70 10.18
N ASP A 128 -1.97 4.57 9.94
CA ASP A 128 -3.07 4.47 8.99
C ASP A 128 -2.79 5.10 7.60
N HIS A 129 -1.54 5.49 7.35
CA HIS A 129 -1.13 5.99 6.04
C HIS A 129 -1.08 4.83 5.03
N LEU A 130 -1.58 5.04 3.80
CA LEU A 130 -1.66 3.98 2.79
C LEU A 130 -0.32 3.31 2.51
N SER A 131 0.78 4.07 2.48
CA SER A 131 2.12 3.47 2.30
C SER A 131 2.48 2.51 3.43
N VAL A 132 2.14 2.83 4.69
CA VAL A 132 2.40 1.97 5.85
C VAL A 132 1.54 0.71 5.82
N ILE A 133 0.26 0.84 5.47
CA ILE A 133 -0.66 -0.28 5.30
C ILE A 133 -0.14 -1.25 4.21
N LEU A 134 0.35 -0.71 3.10
CA LEU A 134 0.95 -1.50 2.03
C LEU A 134 2.28 -2.13 2.43
N GLU A 135 3.11 -1.42 3.19
CA GLU A 135 4.37 -1.96 3.72
C GLU A 135 4.12 -3.13 4.68
N PHE A 136 3.13 -3.01 5.56
CA PHE A 136 2.75 -4.13 6.42
C PHE A 136 2.20 -5.31 5.60
N THR A 137 1.44 -5.06 4.54
CA THR A 137 0.99 -6.12 3.65
C THR A 137 2.15 -6.79 2.91
N HIS A 138 3.15 -6.00 2.47
CA HIS A 138 4.43 -6.52 1.97
C HIS A 138 5.12 -7.41 3.00
N PHE A 139 5.24 -6.95 4.25
CA PHE A 139 5.82 -7.72 5.35
C PHE A 139 5.12 -9.08 5.55
N LEU A 140 3.77 -9.11 5.55
CA LEU A 140 3.02 -10.37 5.66
C LEU A 140 3.29 -11.31 4.47
N CYS A 141 3.40 -10.78 3.24
CA CYS A 141 3.77 -11.57 2.06
C CYS A 141 5.20 -12.12 2.16
N TYR A 142 6.14 -11.32 2.64
CA TYR A 142 7.52 -11.74 2.89
C TYR A 142 7.58 -12.85 3.94
N ARG A 143 6.85 -12.70 5.04
CA ARG A 143 6.74 -13.72 6.09
C ARG A 143 6.12 -15.01 5.56
N GLU A 144 5.09 -14.93 4.72
CA GLU A 144 4.51 -16.09 4.04
C GLU A 144 5.54 -16.81 3.17
N SER A 145 6.30 -16.08 2.35
CA SER A 145 7.30 -16.66 1.44
C SER A 145 8.50 -17.29 2.16
N SER A 146 8.83 -16.76 3.34
CA SER A 146 9.99 -17.19 4.15
C SER A 146 9.64 -18.25 5.19
N ALA A 147 8.34 -18.47 5.47
CA ALA A 147 7.90 -19.38 6.51
C ALA A 147 8.08 -20.84 6.11
N ARG A 148 8.67 -21.64 6.99
CA ARG A 148 8.69 -23.11 6.89
C ARG A 148 7.45 -23.74 7.52
N ARG A 149 6.83 -23.06 8.47
CA ARG A 149 5.60 -23.40 9.18
C ARG A 149 4.71 -22.16 9.20
N ASP A 150 3.46 -22.32 9.52
CA ASP A 150 2.50 -21.21 9.69
C ASP A 150 2.18 -20.39 8.43
N ILE A 151 2.51 -20.91 7.24
CA ILE A 151 2.17 -20.26 5.95
C ILE A 151 0.69 -19.87 5.91
N LEU A 152 -0.20 -20.76 6.33
CA LEU A 152 -1.64 -20.50 6.34
C LEU A 152 -2.02 -19.32 7.25
N SER A 153 -1.32 -19.14 8.38
CA SER A 153 -1.55 -18.02 9.29
C SER A 153 -1.29 -16.68 8.61
N TYR A 154 -0.17 -16.57 7.87
CA TYR A 154 0.15 -15.35 7.10
C TYR A 154 -0.81 -15.13 5.94
N GLN A 155 -1.28 -16.19 5.28
CA GLN A 155 -2.27 -16.08 4.21
C GLN A 155 -3.62 -15.58 4.74
N LEU A 156 -4.07 -16.10 5.88
CA LEU A 156 -5.30 -15.67 6.54
C LEU A 156 -5.19 -14.23 7.06
N ALA A 157 -4.03 -13.87 7.63
CA ALA A 157 -3.74 -12.51 8.06
C ALA A 157 -3.82 -11.50 6.91
N GLN A 158 -3.22 -11.81 5.77
CA GLN A 158 -3.31 -10.95 4.59
C GLN A 158 -4.76 -10.79 4.11
N LEU A 159 -5.53 -11.88 4.07
CA LEU A 159 -6.92 -11.83 3.64
C LEU A 159 -7.76 -10.96 4.60
N ASP A 160 -7.62 -11.16 5.90
CA ASP A 160 -8.35 -10.39 6.91
C ASP A 160 -7.94 -8.91 6.88
N PHE A 161 -6.64 -8.64 6.91
CA PHE A 161 -6.09 -7.29 6.91
C PHE A 161 -6.47 -6.50 5.64
N VAL A 162 -6.26 -7.07 4.45
CA VAL A 162 -6.61 -6.42 3.18
C VAL A 162 -8.11 -6.17 3.08
N SER A 163 -8.94 -7.10 3.55
CA SER A 163 -10.40 -6.94 3.54
C SER A 163 -10.88 -5.80 4.44
N ARG A 164 -10.20 -5.58 5.57
CA ARG A 164 -10.57 -4.52 6.52
C ARG A 164 -9.98 -3.17 6.14
N HIS A 165 -8.69 -3.14 5.81
CA HIS A 165 -7.90 -1.92 5.77
C HIS A 165 -7.50 -1.45 4.35
N LEU A 166 -7.88 -2.17 3.28
CA LEU A 166 -7.59 -1.75 1.91
C LEU A 166 -8.84 -1.72 1.03
N ILE A 167 -9.54 -2.85 0.86
CA ILE A 167 -10.61 -2.99 -0.15
C ILE A 167 -11.75 -2.00 0.09
N ASN A 168 -12.02 -1.66 1.34
CA ASN A 168 -13.20 -0.85 1.69
C ASN A 168 -13.10 0.63 1.31
N TRP A 169 -11.89 1.16 1.10
CA TRP A 169 -11.72 2.59 0.87
C TRP A 169 -10.80 2.96 -0.29
N THR A 170 -9.90 2.08 -0.72
CA THR A 170 -9.00 2.38 -1.84
C THR A 170 -9.73 2.67 -3.16
N PRO A 171 -10.87 2.05 -3.50
CA PRO A 171 -11.65 2.46 -4.68
C PRO A 171 -12.11 3.91 -4.60
N VAL A 172 -12.62 4.35 -3.45
CA VAL A 172 -13.06 5.75 -3.24
C VAL A 172 -11.88 6.71 -3.30
N LEU A 173 -10.72 6.30 -2.79
CA LEU A 173 -9.48 7.07 -2.92
C LEU A 173 -9.12 7.30 -4.39
N VAL A 174 -9.18 6.27 -5.23
CA VAL A 174 -8.89 6.37 -6.67
C VAL A 174 -9.87 7.32 -7.36
N GLU A 175 -11.16 7.20 -7.10
CA GLU A 175 -12.19 8.11 -7.64
C GLU A 175 -11.91 9.57 -7.26
N ARG A 176 -11.50 9.83 -6.02
CA ARG A 176 -11.16 11.19 -5.56
C ARG A 176 -9.88 11.73 -6.20
N ILE A 177 -8.88 10.88 -6.42
CA ILE A 177 -7.66 11.25 -7.15
C ILE A 177 -8.02 11.63 -8.59
N ASP A 178 -8.84 10.84 -9.25
CA ASP A 178 -9.27 11.11 -10.63
C ASP A 178 -10.06 12.41 -10.72
N ALA A 179 -10.97 12.67 -9.79
CA ALA A 179 -11.74 13.90 -9.73
C ALA A 179 -10.90 15.16 -9.41
N ALA A 180 -9.76 15.00 -8.75
CA ALA A 180 -8.86 16.10 -8.40
C ALA A 180 -7.87 16.44 -9.53
N ARG A 181 -7.85 15.69 -10.64
CA ARG A 181 -6.97 15.99 -11.79
C ARG A 181 -7.41 17.28 -12.48
N PRO A 182 -6.47 18.22 -12.76
CA PRO A 182 -6.80 19.41 -13.54
C PRO A 182 -7.28 19.01 -14.95
N GLY A 183 -8.51 19.33 -15.29
CA GLY A 183 -9.06 19.10 -16.64
C GLY A 183 -9.84 17.81 -16.84
N SER A 184 -10.24 17.11 -15.76
CA SER A 184 -11.25 16.05 -15.82
C SER A 184 -12.67 16.63 -15.82
#